data_8d53da155a0a1b39299382bdcc8cf4e4
#
_entry.id   8d53da155a0a1b39299382bdcc8cf4e4
#
_cell.length_a   1.000
_cell.length_b   1.000
_cell.length_c   1.000
_cell.angle_alpha   90.00
_cell.angle_beta   90.00
_cell.angle_gamma   90.00
#
_symmetry.space_group_name_H-M   'P 1'
#
loop_
_entity.id
_entity.type
_entity.pdbx_description
1 polymer ?
#
loop_
_entity_poly.entity_id
_entity_poly.type
_entity_poly.pdbx_seq_one_letter_code
_entity_poly.pdbx_strand_id
1 'polypeptide(L)'
;DMTIHDFDMARYITGSEVVEVFAKGAVRVDAAIGAAGDIDTAVIVLIHQSGAITTIGNSRKAAYGYDQRVEAFGSLGMAASDNTHQFNSTLATDTGYRRPPLENFFLERYNRSYLDQWAAFVDMVTNDGPSPASGAHGRAPLVIATAALKSMRENRPVRITEVDAAIEGNVES
;
A
#
# COMPACT_ATOMS: atom_id res chain seq x y z
N ASP A 1 -1.97 -9.12 2.70
CA ASP A 1 -3.08 -8.92 1.77
C ASP A 1 -3.20 -7.45 1.35
N MET A 2 -3.76 -6.56 2.17
CA MET A 2 -3.99 -5.15 1.80
C MET A 2 -2.69 -4.37 1.62
N THR A 3 -1.84 -4.35 2.61
CA THR A 3 -0.64 -3.50 2.70
C THR A 3 0.42 -3.78 1.62
N ILE A 4 0.35 -4.93 0.95
CA ILE A 4 1.30 -5.27 -0.12
C ILE A 4 1.28 -4.24 -1.26
N HIS A 5 0.12 -3.66 -1.55
CA HIS A 5 -0.04 -2.60 -2.54
C HIS A 5 0.58 -1.28 -2.07
N ASP A 6 0.49 -0.98 -0.78
CA ASP A 6 1.08 0.22 -0.19
C ASP A 6 2.62 0.13 -0.16
N PHE A 7 3.18 -1.06 0.04
CA PHE A 7 4.62 -1.28 -0.06
C PHE A 7 5.16 -1.02 -1.46
N ASP A 8 4.44 -1.47 -2.49
CA ASP A 8 4.82 -1.20 -3.87
C ASP A 8 4.67 0.27 -4.22
N MET A 9 3.57 0.90 -3.79
CA MET A 9 3.33 2.32 -3.98
C MET A 9 4.39 3.19 -3.29
N ALA A 10 4.84 2.82 -2.09
CA ALA A 10 5.91 3.54 -1.38
C ALA A 10 7.22 3.51 -2.18
N ARG A 11 7.59 2.36 -2.75
CA ARG A 11 8.75 2.22 -3.64
C ARG A 11 8.60 3.07 -4.91
N TYR A 12 7.43 3.01 -5.52
CA TYR A 12 7.12 3.76 -6.74
C TYR A 12 7.23 5.28 -6.54
N ILE A 13 6.63 5.82 -5.47
CA ILE A 13 6.61 7.26 -5.19
C ILE A 13 7.99 7.78 -4.81
N THR A 14 8.74 7.03 -3.99
CA THR A 14 10.08 7.45 -3.54
C THR A 14 11.16 7.18 -4.59
N GLY A 15 10.89 6.34 -5.59
CA GLY A 15 11.90 5.86 -6.55
C GLY A 15 13.07 5.16 -5.85
N SER A 16 12.85 4.56 -4.67
CA SER A 16 13.91 4.02 -3.82
C SER A 16 13.47 2.74 -3.12
N GLU A 17 14.37 1.76 -3.05
CA GLU A 17 14.11 0.51 -2.37
C GLU A 17 14.05 0.69 -0.84
N VAL A 18 13.23 -0.13 -0.18
CA VAL A 18 13.14 -0.20 1.28
C VAL A 18 14.32 -1.00 1.83
N VAL A 19 14.94 -0.51 2.90
CA VAL A 19 16.08 -1.18 3.58
C VAL A 19 15.74 -1.65 4.98
N GLU A 20 14.75 -1.03 5.65
CA GLU A 20 14.33 -1.39 7.00
C GLU A 20 12.83 -1.14 7.19
N VAL A 21 12.20 -2.00 7.99
CA VAL A 21 10.77 -1.97 8.30
C VAL A 21 10.56 -2.05 9.81
N PHE A 22 9.69 -1.19 10.34
CA PHE A 22 9.11 -1.32 11.66
C PHE A 22 7.59 -1.37 11.58
N ALA A 23 6.98 -2.39 12.16
CA ALA A 23 5.53 -2.60 12.08
C ALA A 23 4.90 -2.88 13.44
N LYS A 24 3.70 -2.35 13.63
CA LYS A 24 2.77 -2.67 14.71
C LYS A 24 1.41 -3.04 14.16
N GLY A 25 0.81 -4.08 14.71
CA GLY A 25 -0.52 -4.53 14.34
C GLY A 25 -1.40 -4.79 15.56
N ALA A 26 -2.69 -4.71 15.35
CA ALA A 26 -3.70 -4.99 16.37
C ALA A 26 -4.99 -5.51 15.73
N VAL A 27 -5.83 -6.13 16.55
CA VAL A 27 -7.22 -6.49 16.22
C VAL A 27 -8.13 -5.42 16.82
N ARG A 28 -8.80 -4.63 15.98
CA ARG A 28 -9.63 -3.49 16.38
C ARG A 28 -11.00 -3.47 15.70
N VAL A 29 -11.17 -4.24 14.64
CA VAL A 29 -12.37 -4.23 13.81
C VAL A 29 -13.19 -5.50 14.04
N ASP A 30 -12.56 -6.69 13.96
CA ASP A 30 -13.26 -7.97 14.09
C ASP A 30 -12.42 -9.00 14.86
N ALA A 31 -12.95 -9.46 15.99
CA ALA A 31 -12.30 -10.46 16.82
C ALA A 31 -12.06 -11.80 16.08
N ALA A 32 -12.86 -12.12 15.06
CA ALA A 32 -12.69 -13.33 14.27
C ALA A 32 -11.37 -13.33 13.48
N ILE A 33 -10.88 -12.15 13.04
CA ILE A 33 -9.58 -11.99 12.40
C ILE A 33 -8.47 -12.37 13.38
N GLY A 34 -8.56 -11.88 14.62
CA GLY A 34 -7.61 -12.24 15.68
C GLY A 34 -7.65 -13.74 16.02
N ALA A 35 -8.83 -14.35 16.06
CA ALA A 35 -8.97 -15.78 16.28
C ALA A 35 -8.34 -16.63 15.15
N ALA A 36 -8.29 -16.08 13.93
CA ALA A 36 -7.58 -16.68 12.79
C ALA A 36 -6.05 -16.43 12.80
N GLY A 37 -5.53 -15.73 13.81
CA GLY A 37 -4.10 -15.43 13.95
C GLY A 37 -3.60 -14.26 13.11
N ASP A 38 -4.51 -13.39 12.64
CA ASP A 38 -4.20 -12.22 11.80
C ASP A 38 -4.55 -10.90 12.51
N ILE A 39 -4.25 -9.79 11.88
CA ILE A 39 -4.54 -8.42 12.33
C ILE A 39 -5.45 -7.72 11.34
N ASP A 40 -6.19 -6.71 11.82
CA ASP A 40 -7.06 -5.88 10.98
C ASP A 40 -6.68 -4.39 10.97
N THR A 41 -5.72 -4.01 11.80
CA THR A 41 -5.22 -2.64 11.91
C THR A 41 -3.71 -2.68 12.03
N ALA A 42 -3.01 -1.87 11.22
CA ALA A 42 -1.56 -1.82 11.21
C ALA A 42 -1.04 -0.38 11.05
N VAL A 43 0.11 -0.11 11.67
CA VAL A 43 0.94 1.06 11.41
C VAL A 43 2.35 0.59 11.11
N ILE A 44 2.92 1.07 10.01
CA ILE A 44 4.21 0.62 9.50
C ILE A 44 5.06 1.83 9.14
N VAL A 45 6.34 1.76 9.48
CA VAL A 45 7.36 2.71 9.07
C VAL A 45 8.36 1.99 8.18
N LEU A 46 8.64 2.58 7.02
CA LEU A 46 9.63 2.12 6.06
C LEU A 46 10.78 3.13 5.98
N ILE A 47 12.01 2.64 6.04
CA ILE A 47 13.21 3.43 5.74
C ILE A 47 13.69 3.01 4.35
N HIS A 48 13.89 4.00 3.48
CA HIS A 48 14.36 3.78 2.12
C HIS A 48 15.87 3.99 2.00
N GLN A 49 16.48 3.39 0.98
CA GLN A 49 17.90 3.53 0.69
C GLN A 49 18.31 4.99 0.45
N SER A 50 17.42 5.80 -0.11
CA SER A 50 17.61 7.25 -0.31
C SER A 50 17.61 8.06 1.00
N GLY A 51 17.22 7.46 2.12
CA GLY A 51 16.95 8.14 3.38
C GLY A 51 15.51 8.65 3.53
N ALA A 52 14.66 8.49 2.53
CA ALA A 52 13.23 8.80 2.65
C ALA A 52 12.57 7.89 3.70
N ILE A 53 11.54 8.42 4.35
CA ILE A 53 10.75 7.70 5.35
C ILE A 53 9.30 7.67 4.89
N THR A 54 8.71 6.48 4.86
CA THR A 54 7.29 6.30 4.58
C THR A 54 6.57 5.79 5.83
N THR A 55 5.40 6.33 6.10
CA THR A 55 4.47 5.79 7.10
C THR A 55 3.21 5.28 6.43
N ILE A 56 2.76 4.09 6.81
CA ILE A 56 1.56 3.46 6.29
C ILE A 56 0.62 3.17 7.45
N GLY A 57 -0.64 3.58 7.34
CA GLY A 57 -1.70 3.26 8.28
C GLY A 57 -2.82 2.49 7.58
N ASN A 58 -3.09 1.26 7.99
CA ASN A 58 -4.15 0.43 7.42
C ASN A 58 -5.20 0.04 8.45
N SER A 59 -6.44 -0.03 8.00
CA SER A 59 -7.55 -0.65 8.73
C SER A 59 -8.46 -1.41 7.75
N ARG A 60 -8.95 -2.58 8.15
CA ARG A 60 -9.91 -3.35 7.35
C ARG A 60 -11.28 -2.69 7.23
N LYS A 61 -11.54 -1.60 7.96
CA LYS A 61 -12.82 -0.90 7.94
C LYS A 61 -12.63 0.61 8.05
N ALA A 62 -13.10 1.33 7.05
CA ALA A 62 -13.35 2.76 7.09
C ALA A 62 -14.87 2.98 7.04
N ALA A 63 -15.45 3.58 8.09
CA ALA A 63 -16.91 3.73 8.22
C ALA A 63 -17.52 4.71 7.18
N TYR A 64 -16.69 5.53 6.56
CA TYR A 64 -17.09 6.58 5.61
C TYR A 64 -16.87 6.20 4.14
N GLY A 65 -16.46 4.98 3.83
CA GLY A 65 -16.24 4.47 2.48
C GLY A 65 -14.84 3.92 2.26
N TYR A 66 -14.47 3.67 1.01
CA TYR A 66 -13.15 3.15 0.66
C TYR A 66 -12.10 4.26 0.76
N ASP A 67 -11.22 4.15 1.75
CA ASP A 67 -10.18 5.15 2.04
C ASP A 67 -8.83 4.69 1.51
N GLN A 68 -8.34 5.38 0.48
CA GLN A 68 -7.02 5.15 -0.11
C GLN A 68 -6.40 6.50 -0.48
N ARG A 69 -5.52 7.00 0.39
CA ARG A 69 -4.87 8.30 0.25
C ARG A 69 -3.36 8.17 0.28
N VAL A 70 -2.70 9.06 -0.43
CA VAL A 70 -1.25 9.15 -0.46
C VAL A 70 -0.84 10.62 -0.37
N GLU A 71 0.17 10.90 0.42
CA GLU A 71 0.84 12.19 0.46
C GLU A 71 2.35 12.00 0.34
N ALA A 72 2.98 12.78 -0.52
CA ALA A 72 4.43 12.84 -0.67
C ALA A 72 4.89 14.27 -0.39
N PHE A 73 5.70 14.45 0.64
CA PHE A 73 6.30 15.72 1.02
C PHE A 73 7.80 15.74 0.74
N GLY A 74 8.30 16.78 0.11
CA GLY A 74 9.71 16.93 -0.24
C GLY A 74 10.16 18.38 -0.26
N SER A 75 11.43 18.62 -0.57
CA SER A 75 12.06 19.94 -0.56
C SER A 75 11.43 20.95 -1.55
N LEU A 76 10.78 20.45 -2.61
CA LEU A 76 10.14 21.29 -3.63
C LEU A 76 8.64 21.49 -3.39
N GLY A 77 8.06 20.82 -2.39
CA GLY A 77 6.64 20.94 -2.09
C GLY A 77 6.01 19.62 -1.66
N MET A 78 4.68 19.54 -1.78
CA MET A 78 3.88 18.40 -1.40
C MET A 78 2.93 18.04 -2.54
N ALA A 79 2.76 16.74 -2.80
CA ALA A 79 1.73 16.21 -3.67
C ALA A 79 0.86 15.22 -2.87
N ALA A 80 -0.46 15.27 -3.08
CA ALA A 80 -1.39 14.38 -2.43
C ALA A 80 -2.42 13.83 -3.43
N SER A 81 -2.79 12.57 -3.25
CA SER A 81 -3.96 11.96 -3.88
C SER A 81 -5.02 11.74 -2.81
N ASP A 82 -6.19 12.29 -3.03
CA ASP A 82 -7.31 12.21 -2.10
C ASP A 82 -8.30 11.10 -2.52
N ASN A 83 -9.29 10.86 -1.67
CA ASN A 83 -10.34 9.89 -1.93
C ASN A 83 -11.30 10.38 -3.03
N THR A 84 -11.88 9.42 -3.75
CA THR A 84 -12.88 9.67 -4.79
C THR A 84 -14.28 9.60 -4.20
N HIS A 85 -15.09 10.64 -4.47
CA HIS A 85 -16.50 10.67 -4.13
C HIS A 85 -17.35 10.08 -5.25
N GLN A 86 -18.51 9.50 -4.88
CA GLN A 86 -19.45 8.93 -5.86
C GLN A 86 -19.94 9.95 -6.91
N PHE A 87 -20.05 11.21 -6.51
CA PHE A 87 -20.46 12.31 -7.37
C PHE A 87 -19.62 13.56 -7.09
N ASN A 88 -19.36 14.33 -8.13
CA ASN A 88 -18.68 15.62 -8.01
C ASN A 88 -19.69 16.75 -7.75
N SER A 89 -20.31 16.73 -6.57
CA SER A 89 -21.28 17.75 -6.14
C SER A 89 -21.00 18.17 -4.69
N THR A 90 -21.53 19.34 -4.33
CA THR A 90 -21.45 19.87 -2.95
C THR A 90 -22.77 20.52 -2.60
N LEU A 91 -23.36 20.14 -1.49
CA LEU A 91 -24.51 20.83 -0.91
C LEU A 91 -23.98 21.87 0.09
N ALA A 92 -24.28 23.14 -0.15
CA ALA A 92 -23.99 24.24 0.75
C ALA A 92 -25.29 24.75 1.39
N THR A 93 -25.31 24.85 2.71
CA THR A 93 -26.45 25.39 3.49
C THR A 93 -25.92 26.33 4.57
N ASP A 94 -26.79 26.96 5.31
CA ASP A 94 -26.47 27.77 6.51
C ASP A 94 -25.76 26.94 7.61
N THR A 95 -25.92 25.61 7.60
CA THR A 95 -25.27 24.70 8.55
C THR A 95 -23.92 24.13 8.06
N GLY A 96 -23.46 24.52 6.87
CA GLY A 96 -22.15 24.14 6.32
C GLY A 96 -22.22 23.43 4.98
N TYR A 97 -21.13 22.70 4.67
CA TYR A 97 -20.93 22.00 3.42
C TYR A 97 -21.04 20.49 3.62
N ARG A 98 -21.71 19.83 2.68
CA ARG A 98 -21.79 18.35 2.62
C ARG A 98 -21.35 17.88 1.25
N ARG A 99 -20.51 16.87 1.22
CA ARG A 99 -20.12 16.14 0.01
C ARG A 99 -20.82 14.78 -0.03
N PRO A 100 -20.99 14.17 -1.22
CA PRO A 100 -21.43 12.78 -1.35
C PRO A 100 -20.51 11.83 -0.56
N PRO A 101 -20.99 10.62 -0.24
CA PRO A 101 -20.15 9.57 0.29
C PRO A 101 -18.95 9.28 -0.63
N LEU A 102 -17.91 8.69 -0.08
CA LEU A 102 -16.85 8.09 -0.89
C LEU A 102 -17.39 6.89 -1.66
N GLU A 103 -16.67 6.46 -2.69
CA GLU A 103 -16.90 5.16 -3.31
C GLU A 103 -16.81 4.05 -2.25
N ASN A 104 -17.62 3.00 -2.39
CA ASN A 104 -17.77 2.00 -1.33
C ASN A 104 -16.69 0.94 -1.37
N PHE A 105 -16.16 0.61 -2.58
CA PHE A 105 -15.35 -0.57 -2.75
C PHE A 105 -14.24 -0.37 -3.79
N PHE A 106 -13.23 -1.23 -3.75
CA PHE A 106 -12.06 -1.11 -4.62
C PHE A 106 -12.40 -1.25 -6.11
N LEU A 107 -13.42 -2.02 -6.47
CA LEU A 107 -13.83 -2.19 -7.87
C LEU A 107 -14.27 -0.87 -8.50
N GLU A 108 -14.99 -0.04 -7.75
CA GLU A 108 -15.42 1.30 -8.20
C GLU A 108 -14.20 2.24 -8.25
N ARG A 109 -13.42 2.26 -7.16
CA ARG A 109 -12.26 3.14 -6.98
C ARG A 109 -11.16 2.91 -8.02
N TYR A 110 -10.93 1.68 -8.43
CA TYR A 110 -9.84 1.30 -9.33
C TYR A 110 -10.28 0.91 -10.74
N ASN A 111 -11.52 1.21 -11.15
CA ASN A 111 -12.01 0.90 -12.50
C ASN A 111 -11.05 1.42 -13.59
N ARG A 112 -10.60 2.67 -13.47
CA ARG A 112 -9.64 3.26 -14.40
C ARG A 112 -8.29 2.53 -14.39
N SER A 113 -7.80 2.14 -13.22
CA SER A 113 -6.52 1.43 -13.09
C SER A 113 -6.55 0.07 -13.78
N TYR A 114 -7.67 -0.65 -13.74
CA TYR A 114 -7.82 -1.91 -14.47
C TYR A 114 -7.78 -1.70 -15.98
N LEU A 115 -8.41 -0.65 -16.49
CA LEU A 115 -8.36 -0.32 -17.92
C LEU A 115 -6.94 0.07 -18.35
N ASP A 116 -6.25 0.88 -17.56
CA ASP A 116 -4.89 1.31 -17.84
C ASP A 116 -3.91 0.13 -17.77
N GLN A 117 -4.09 -0.81 -16.84
CA GLN A 117 -3.32 -2.06 -16.77
C GLN A 117 -3.47 -2.90 -18.04
N TRP A 118 -4.70 -3.06 -18.53
CA TRP A 118 -4.96 -3.78 -19.79
C TRP A 118 -4.33 -3.08 -20.98
N ALA A 119 -4.45 -1.77 -21.07
CA ALA A 119 -3.84 -0.98 -22.14
C ALA A 119 -2.32 -1.13 -22.15
N ALA A 120 -1.67 -1.04 -20.98
CA ALA A 120 -0.24 -1.22 -20.83
C ALA A 120 0.22 -2.64 -21.19
N PHE A 121 -0.57 -3.67 -20.83
CA PHE A 121 -0.27 -5.06 -21.19
C PHE A 121 -0.37 -5.28 -22.70
N VAL A 122 -1.42 -4.79 -23.34
CA VAL A 122 -1.60 -4.88 -24.79
C VAL A 122 -0.47 -4.15 -25.53
N ASP A 123 -0.10 -2.96 -25.08
CA ASP A 123 0.99 -2.17 -25.64
C ASP A 123 2.32 -2.93 -25.56
N MET A 124 2.64 -3.48 -24.38
CA MET A 124 3.82 -4.31 -24.15
C MET A 124 3.91 -5.50 -25.13
N VAL A 125 2.79 -6.24 -25.28
CA VAL A 125 2.76 -7.42 -26.16
C VAL A 125 2.85 -7.02 -27.64
N THR A 126 2.19 -5.93 -28.02
CA THR A 126 2.15 -5.48 -29.42
C THR A 126 3.50 -4.93 -29.88
N ASN A 127 4.21 -4.23 -29.01
CA ASN A 127 5.45 -3.54 -29.32
C ASN A 127 6.71 -4.27 -28.82
N ASP A 128 6.57 -5.51 -28.32
CA ASP A 128 7.67 -6.30 -27.72
C ASP A 128 8.46 -5.49 -26.68
N GLY A 129 7.73 -4.73 -25.88
CA GLY A 129 8.30 -3.83 -24.87
C GLY A 129 8.61 -4.53 -23.54
N PRO A 130 9.39 -3.88 -22.65
CA PRO A 130 9.63 -4.41 -21.31
C PRO A 130 8.35 -4.41 -20.48
N SER A 131 8.21 -5.42 -19.62
CA SER A 131 7.07 -5.48 -18.68
C SER A 131 7.10 -4.31 -17.70
N PRO A 132 6.03 -3.52 -17.58
CA PRO A 132 5.93 -2.43 -16.60
C PRO A 132 5.84 -2.95 -15.15
N ALA A 133 5.45 -4.23 -14.97
CA ALA A 133 5.35 -4.90 -13.69
C ALA A 133 5.99 -6.28 -13.77
N SER A 134 7.32 -6.36 -13.67
CA SER A 134 8.07 -7.62 -13.75
C SER A 134 7.92 -8.47 -12.47
N GLY A 135 8.36 -9.73 -12.53
CA GLY A 135 8.41 -10.60 -11.36
C GLY A 135 9.24 -10.02 -10.20
N ALA A 136 10.31 -9.27 -10.50
CA ALA A 136 11.09 -8.58 -9.48
C ALA A 136 10.28 -7.49 -8.77
N HIS A 137 9.47 -6.73 -9.51
CA HIS A 137 8.55 -5.73 -8.91
C HIS A 137 7.49 -6.39 -8.03
N GLY A 138 6.98 -7.57 -8.40
CA GLY A 138 6.04 -8.32 -7.55
C GLY A 138 6.70 -8.95 -6.32
N ARG A 139 7.97 -9.38 -6.42
CA ARG A 139 8.72 -9.98 -5.31
C ARG A 139 9.06 -8.97 -4.22
N ALA A 140 9.48 -7.77 -4.57
CA ALA A 140 9.95 -6.78 -3.60
C ALA A 140 8.92 -6.43 -2.52
N PRO A 141 7.64 -6.13 -2.82
CA PRO A 141 6.61 -5.90 -1.80
C PRO A 141 6.37 -7.11 -0.90
N LEU A 142 6.52 -8.33 -1.42
CA LEU A 142 6.38 -9.56 -0.63
C LEU A 142 7.50 -9.70 0.41
N VAL A 143 8.73 -9.37 0.04
CA VAL A 143 9.87 -9.34 0.98
C VAL A 143 9.63 -8.29 2.07
N ILE A 144 9.17 -7.11 1.72
CA ILE A 144 8.80 -6.05 2.67
C ILE A 144 7.68 -6.54 3.61
N ALA A 145 6.65 -7.20 3.09
CA ALA A 145 5.56 -7.78 3.89
C ALA A 145 6.07 -8.82 4.90
N THR A 146 7.01 -9.66 4.49
CA THR A 146 7.63 -10.66 5.36
C THR A 146 8.49 -10.00 6.45
N ALA A 147 9.23 -8.95 6.12
CA ALA A 147 9.99 -8.15 7.09
C ALA A 147 9.05 -7.44 8.08
N ALA A 148 7.92 -6.90 7.61
CA ALA A 148 6.91 -6.26 8.45
C ALA A 148 6.29 -7.26 9.45
N LEU A 149 5.97 -8.47 8.99
CA LEU A 149 5.46 -9.54 9.84
C LEU A 149 6.48 -9.96 10.90
N LYS A 150 7.76 -10.10 10.53
CA LYS A 150 8.86 -10.38 11.47
C LYS A 150 9.02 -9.24 12.46
N SER A 151 9.02 -8.00 12.02
CA SER A 151 9.11 -6.81 12.87
C SER A 151 7.99 -6.76 13.91
N MET A 152 6.76 -7.04 13.51
CA MET A 152 5.60 -7.06 14.38
C MET A 152 5.74 -8.15 15.47
N ARG A 153 6.20 -9.36 15.09
CA ARG A 153 6.37 -10.48 16.01
C ARG A 153 7.52 -10.26 17.00
N GLU A 154 8.64 -9.72 16.54
CA GLU A 154 9.83 -9.50 17.34
C GLU A 154 9.84 -8.14 18.05
N ASN A 155 8.89 -7.26 17.71
CA ASN A 155 8.74 -5.92 18.27
C ASN A 155 10.02 -5.04 18.12
N ARG A 156 10.65 -5.11 16.95
CA ARG A 156 11.85 -4.33 16.59
C ARG A 156 11.86 -3.97 15.11
N PRO A 157 12.69 -2.99 14.71
CA PRO A 157 13.03 -2.81 13.29
C PRO A 157 13.67 -4.07 12.70
N VAL A 158 13.37 -4.37 11.44
CA VAL A 158 13.92 -5.51 10.68
C VAL A 158 14.49 -5.00 9.36
N ARG A 159 15.73 -5.34 9.09
CA ARG A 159 16.35 -5.04 7.80
C ARG A 159 15.86 -6.01 6.73
N ILE A 160 15.67 -5.53 5.51
CA ILE A 160 15.25 -6.35 4.39
C ILE A 160 16.19 -7.54 4.15
N THR A 161 17.49 -7.33 4.30
CA THR A 161 18.51 -8.38 4.17
C THR A 161 18.36 -9.55 5.16
N GLU A 162 17.70 -9.36 6.30
CA GLU A 162 17.42 -10.44 7.26
C GLU A 162 16.38 -11.46 6.74
N VAL A 163 15.60 -11.06 5.76
CA VAL A 163 14.47 -11.83 5.22
C VAL A 163 14.77 -12.33 3.82
N ASP A 164 15.41 -11.50 3.01
CA ASP A 164 15.69 -11.77 1.60
C ASP A 164 16.58 -13.01 1.44
N ALA A 165 17.66 -13.08 2.19
CA ALA A 165 18.56 -14.25 2.24
C ALA A 165 17.85 -15.54 2.69
N ALA A 166 16.88 -15.45 3.61
CA ALA A 166 16.11 -16.59 4.09
C ALA A 166 15.11 -17.11 3.05
N ILE A 167 14.59 -16.25 2.19
CA ILE A 167 13.70 -16.65 1.09
C ILE A 167 14.49 -17.36 -0.02
N GLU A 168 15.68 -16.88 -0.37
CA GLU A 168 16.55 -17.51 -1.36
C GLU A 168 17.01 -18.91 -0.93
N GLY A 169 17.40 -19.09 0.33
CA GLY A 169 17.81 -20.41 0.84
C GLY A 169 16.72 -21.48 0.91
N ASN A 170 15.43 -21.08 0.89
CA ASN A 170 14.30 -22.04 0.84
C ASN A 170 13.86 -22.43 -0.57
N VAL A 171 14.34 -21.75 -1.61
CA VAL A 171 14.02 -22.08 -3.02
C VAL A 171 14.97 -23.14 -3.58
N GLU A 172 16.15 -23.33 -2.97
CA GLU A 172 17.17 -24.29 -3.37
C GLU A 172 17.08 -25.65 -2.64
N SER A 173 16.12 -25.80 -1.72
CA SER A 173 15.87 -27.04 -0.95
C SER A 173 14.56 -27.72 -1.40
#